data_bbe9a0da82764757d7473620e6a9c76d
#
_entry.id   bbe9a0da82764757d7473620e6a9c76d
#
_cell.length_a   1.000
_cell.length_b   1.000
_cell.length_c   1.000
_cell.angle_alpha   90.00
_cell.angle_beta   90.00
_cell.angle_gamma   90.00
#
_symmetry.space_group_name_H-M   'P 1'
#
loop_
_entity.id
_entity.type
_entity.pdbx_description
1 polymer ?
#
loop_
_entity_poly.entity_id
_entity_poly.type
_entity_poly.pdbx_seq_one_letter_code
_entity_poly.pdbx_strand_id
1 'polypeptide(L)'
;MNESYSRAQKILHWLLAVLVLFWLFVSGAVVESSEGEAKGFILMFHSGGAIVILALMVYRYSLRRKHPVASLPDLKSWEKTWSRTNHVAFYILVGVMVGSGILQGIFFEQDVRVFGLINITSGHNESVLAVFHIIHEITATLLKLLIAVHILAALKHQFIDKKPFLKRMA
;
A
#
# COMPACT_ATOMS: atom_id res chain seq x y z
N MET A 1 -14.02 -19.94 12.95
CA MET A 1 -13.65 -18.62 12.36
C MET A 1 -14.39 -17.55 13.13
N ASN A 2 -13.73 -16.44 13.45
CA ASN A 2 -14.35 -15.33 14.17
C ASN A 2 -15.39 -14.62 13.28
N GLU A 3 -16.47 -14.11 13.89
CA GLU A 3 -17.50 -13.34 13.16
C GLU A 3 -17.10 -11.89 12.90
N SER A 4 -16.20 -11.34 13.71
CA SER A 4 -15.72 -9.97 13.61
C SER A 4 -14.19 -9.88 13.61
N TYR A 5 -13.66 -8.78 13.08
CA TYR A 5 -12.23 -8.50 13.14
C TYR A 5 -11.80 -8.13 14.57
N SER A 6 -10.61 -8.55 14.96
CA SER A 6 -10.01 -8.14 16.23
C SER A 6 -9.69 -6.65 16.24
N ARG A 7 -9.61 -6.05 17.44
CA ARG A 7 -9.23 -4.63 17.59
C ARG A 7 -7.92 -4.30 16.86
N ALA A 8 -6.92 -5.17 16.97
CA ALA A 8 -5.64 -4.98 16.27
C ALA A 8 -5.80 -4.97 14.74
N GLN A 9 -6.63 -5.86 14.17
CA GLN A 9 -6.89 -5.88 12.73
C GLN A 9 -7.61 -4.63 12.24
N LYS A 10 -8.52 -4.07 13.04
CA LYS A 10 -9.25 -2.84 12.73
C LYS A 10 -8.31 -1.62 12.77
N ILE A 11 -7.57 -1.43 13.87
CA ILE A 11 -6.61 -0.33 14.02
C ILE A 11 -5.58 -0.35 12.88
N LEU A 12 -5.01 -1.52 12.61
CA LEU A 12 -4.00 -1.66 11.56
C LEU A 12 -4.56 -1.41 10.16
N HIS A 13 -5.84 -1.73 9.93
CA HIS A 13 -6.49 -1.42 8.66
C HIS A 13 -6.60 0.10 8.45
N TRP A 14 -7.13 0.81 9.42
CA TRP A 14 -7.31 2.25 9.29
C TRP A 14 -5.99 3.01 9.28
N LEU A 15 -5.03 2.60 10.08
CA LEU A 15 -3.67 3.15 10.04
C LEU A 15 -3.05 2.99 8.65
N LEU A 16 -3.10 1.78 8.08
CA LEU A 16 -2.60 1.52 6.73
C LEU A 16 -3.38 2.28 5.66
N ALA A 17 -4.70 2.43 5.81
CA ALA A 17 -5.50 3.21 4.87
C ALA A 17 -5.02 4.67 4.81
N VAL A 18 -4.82 5.30 5.98
CA VAL A 18 -4.31 6.69 6.06
C VAL A 18 -2.90 6.79 5.49
N LEU A 19 -1.99 5.90 5.88
CA LEU A 19 -0.61 5.92 5.41
C LEU A 19 -0.51 5.71 3.89
N VAL A 20 -1.18 4.69 3.36
CA VAL A 20 -1.15 4.39 1.92
C VAL A 20 -1.76 5.54 1.10
N LEU A 21 -2.88 6.11 1.53
CA LEU A 21 -3.46 7.28 0.86
C LEU A 21 -2.50 8.48 0.89
N PHE A 22 -1.90 8.79 2.04
CA PHE A 22 -0.93 9.87 2.14
C PHE A 22 0.27 9.65 1.20
N TRP A 23 0.85 8.44 1.19
CA TRP A 23 2.00 8.13 0.32
C TRP A 23 1.66 8.19 -1.16
N LEU A 24 0.49 7.69 -1.58
CA LEU A 24 0.08 7.68 -2.98
C LEU A 24 -0.31 9.07 -3.53
N PHE A 25 -0.95 9.91 -2.72
CA PHE A 25 -1.52 11.17 -3.22
C PHE A 25 -0.74 12.41 -2.81
N VAL A 26 -0.05 12.37 -1.67
CA VAL A 26 0.69 13.53 -1.15
C VAL A 26 2.19 13.32 -1.30
N SER A 27 2.75 12.28 -0.69
CA SER A 27 4.20 12.07 -0.67
C SER A 27 4.78 11.87 -2.07
N GLY A 28 4.11 11.11 -2.94
CA GLY A 28 4.53 10.93 -4.34
C GLY A 28 4.57 12.26 -5.10
N ALA A 29 3.51 13.06 -5.02
CA ALA A 29 3.45 14.37 -5.68
C ALA A 29 4.53 15.34 -5.17
N VAL A 30 4.84 15.30 -3.86
CA VAL A 30 5.89 16.13 -3.27
C VAL A 30 7.28 15.70 -3.77
N VAL A 31 7.55 14.38 -3.87
CA VAL A 31 8.81 13.87 -4.46
C VAL A 31 8.96 14.33 -5.91
N GLU A 32 7.89 14.23 -6.70
CA GLU A 32 7.90 14.60 -8.12
C GLU A 32 8.15 16.09 -8.34
N SER A 33 7.55 16.93 -7.50
CA SER A 33 7.69 18.41 -7.59
C SER A 33 8.97 18.96 -6.96
N SER A 34 9.81 18.13 -6.34
CA SER A 34 11.00 18.57 -5.62
C SER A 34 12.28 18.36 -6.44
N GLU A 35 13.27 19.24 -6.23
CA GLU A 35 14.57 19.22 -6.92
C GLU A 35 15.72 19.41 -5.93
N GLY A 36 16.95 19.10 -6.36
CA GLY A 36 18.18 19.34 -5.62
C GLY A 36 18.21 18.69 -4.23
N GLU A 37 18.73 19.40 -3.25
CA GLU A 37 18.87 18.92 -1.86
C GLU A 37 17.51 18.63 -1.19
N ALA A 38 16.48 19.43 -1.53
CA ALA A 38 15.14 19.21 -1.02
C ALA A 38 14.58 17.85 -1.44
N LYS A 39 14.85 17.43 -2.67
CA LYS A 39 14.45 16.10 -3.16
C LYS A 39 15.11 14.99 -2.35
N GLY A 40 16.41 15.10 -2.05
CA GLY A 40 17.13 14.12 -1.21
C GLY A 40 16.51 13.99 0.18
N PHE A 41 16.17 15.12 0.82
CA PHE A 41 15.49 15.12 2.13
C PHE A 41 14.11 14.46 2.08
N ILE A 42 13.31 14.75 1.06
CA ILE A 42 11.98 14.19 0.89
C ILE A 42 12.05 12.69 0.58
N LEU A 43 12.99 12.26 -0.27
CA LEU A 43 13.22 10.85 -0.58
C LEU A 43 13.61 10.04 0.68
N MET A 44 14.32 10.65 1.62
CA MET A 44 14.67 10.03 2.91
C MET A 44 13.41 9.60 3.68
N PHE A 45 12.41 10.47 3.79
CA PHE A 45 11.14 10.15 4.46
C PHE A 45 10.24 9.27 3.60
N HIS A 46 10.20 9.51 2.29
CA HIS A 46 9.40 8.72 1.36
C HIS A 46 9.84 7.25 1.38
N SER A 47 11.12 6.98 1.24
CA SER A 47 11.67 5.62 1.26
C SER A 47 11.50 4.94 2.62
N GLY A 48 11.79 5.65 3.71
CA GLY A 48 11.64 5.13 5.07
C GLY A 48 10.20 4.77 5.40
N GLY A 49 9.26 5.67 5.12
CA GLY A 49 7.85 5.43 5.36
C GLY A 49 7.27 4.33 4.47
N ALA A 50 7.74 4.18 3.23
CA ALA A 50 7.35 3.08 2.36
C ALA A 50 7.75 1.71 2.97
N ILE A 51 8.94 1.61 3.56
CA ILE A 51 9.39 0.39 4.27
C ILE A 51 8.51 0.13 5.50
N VAL A 52 8.15 1.16 6.26
CA VAL A 52 7.21 1.01 7.40
C VAL A 52 5.85 0.51 6.93
N ILE A 53 5.31 1.07 5.84
CA ILE A 53 4.04 0.59 5.24
C ILE A 53 4.14 -0.88 4.85
N LEU A 54 5.23 -1.30 4.21
CA LEU A 54 5.44 -2.70 3.84
C LEU A 54 5.49 -3.61 5.07
N ALA A 55 6.22 -3.23 6.11
CA ALA A 55 6.30 -3.98 7.37
C ALA A 55 4.92 -4.14 8.04
N LEU A 56 4.13 -3.05 8.08
CA LEU A 56 2.77 -3.08 8.61
C LEU A 56 1.83 -3.94 7.75
N MET A 57 1.99 -3.95 6.42
CA MET A 57 1.23 -4.82 5.51
C MET A 57 1.57 -6.30 5.74
N VAL A 58 2.84 -6.65 5.92
CA VAL A 58 3.27 -8.02 6.26
C VAL A 58 2.69 -8.43 7.62
N TYR A 59 2.73 -7.55 8.61
CA TYR A 59 2.13 -7.80 9.92
C TYR A 59 0.61 -8.00 9.81
N ARG A 60 -0.08 -7.16 9.02
CA ARG A 60 -1.51 -7.33 8.76
C ARG A 60 -1.83 -8.67 8.08
N TYR A 61 -1.02 -9.07 7.10
CA TYR A 61 -1.15 -10.38 6.46
C TYR A 61 -1.01 -11.51 7.48
N SER A 62 -0.01 -11.46 8.35
CA SER A 62 0.22 -12.45 9.41
C SER A 62 -0.95 -12.54 10.39
N LEU A 63 -1.50 -11.39 10.84
CA LEU A 63 -2.68 -11.35 11.69
C LEU A 63 -3.91 -11.97 11.01
N ARG A 64 -4.10 -11.69 9.72
CA ARG A 64 -5.21 -12.24 8.95
C ARG A 64 -5.11 -13.76 8.79
N ARG A 65 -3.89 -14.29 8.69
CA ARG A 65 -3.63 -15.74 8.63
C ARG A 65 -3.86 -16.42 9.98
N LYS A 66 -3.44 -15.79 11.07
CA LYS A 66 -3.59 -16.32 12.43
C LYS A 66 -5.03 -16.23 12.95
N HIS A 67 -5.75 -15.18 12.58
CA HIS A 67 -7.11 -14.90 13.04
C HIS A 67 -8.06 -14.71 11.85
N PRO A 68 -8.38 -15.79 11.13
CA PRO A 68 -9.25 -15.71 9.96
C PRO A 68 -10.68 -15.32 10.39
N VAL A 69 -11.26 -14.39 9.62
CA VAL A 69 -12.64 -13.92 9.82
C VAL A 69 -13.52 -14.49 8.72
N ALA A 70 -14.67 -15.04 9.11
CA ALA A 70 -15.63 -15.62 8.18
C ALA A 70 -16.18 -14.55 7.21
N SER A 71 -16.38 -14.93 5.96
CA SER A 71 -17.12 -14.11 5.00
C SER A 71 -18.56 -13.95 5.49
N LEU A 72 -19.22 -12.84 5.16
CA LEU A 72 -20.64 -12.69 5.43
C LEU A 72 -21.41 -13.81 4.71
N PRO A 73 -22.38 -14.45 5.39
CA PRO A 73 -23.10 -15.61 4.84
C PRO A 73 -23.84 -15.27 3.54
N ASP A 74 -24.43 -14.09 3.47
CA ASP A 74 -25.28 -13.63 2.36
C ASP A 74 -24.50 -13.12 1.13
N LEU A 75 -23.18 -13.30 1.10
CA LEU A 75 -22.38 -12.94 -0.07
C LEU A 75 -22.47 -14.04 -1.14
N LYS A 76 -22.71 -13.63 -2.39
CA LYS A 76 -22.63 -14.52 -3.54
C LYS A 76 -21.22 -15.07 -3.71
N SER A 77 -21.08 -16.22 -4.35
CA SER A 77 -19.78 -16.89 -4.54
C SER A 77 -18.76 -15.98 -5.24
N TRP A 78 -19.18 -15.29 -6.29
CA TRP A 78 -18.31 -14.35 -7.03
C TRP A 78 -17.87 -13.15 -6.17
N GLU A 79 -18.74 -12.62 -5.27
CA GLU A 79 -18.38 -11.52 -4.35
C GLU A 79 -17.31 -11.95 -3.35
N LYS A 80 -17.38 -13.19 -2.85
CA LYS A 80 -16.35 -13.78 -1.96
C LYS A 80 -15.01 -13.91 -2.70
N THR A 81 -15.04 -14.36 -3.95
CA THR A 81 -13.83 -14.49 -4.78
C THR A 81 -13.22 -13.12 -5.05
N TRP A 82 -14.01 -12.14 -5.50
CA TRP A 82 -13.54 -10.77 -5.74
C TRP A 82 -12.95 -10.12 -4.49
N SER A 83 -13.61 -10.27 -3.34
CA SER A 83 -13.08 -9.78 -2.06
C SER A 83 -11.72 -10.39 -1.73
N ARG A 84 -11.54 -11.70 -1.94
CA ARG A 84 -10.25 -12.37 -1.73
C ARG A 84 -9.18 -11.85 -2.70
N THR A 85 -9.50 -11.79 -3.98
CA THR A 85 -8.58 -11.31 -5.03
C THR A 85 -8.15 -9.88 -4.79
N ASN A 86 -9.09 -8.98 -4.45
CA ASN A 86 -8.78 -7.59 -4.12
C ASN A 86 -7.78 -7.48 -2.96
N HIS A 87 -7.96 -8.22 -1.89
CA HIS A 87 -7.01 -8.21 -0.77
C HIS A 87 -5.63 -8.79 -1.14
N VAL A 88 -5.58 -9.84 -1.94
CA VAL A 88 -4.30 -10.40 -2.42
C VAL A 88 -3.59 -9.40 -3.33
N ALA A 89 -4.34 -8.74 -4.23
CA ALA A 89 -3.81 -7.71 -5.11
C ALA A 89 -3.18 -6.54 -4.32
N PHE A 90 -3.79 -6.10 -3.22
CA PHE A 90 -3.17 -5.09 -2.35
C PHE A 90 -1.79 -5.52 -1.82
N TYR A 91 -1.65 -6.75 -1.32
CA TYR A 91 -0.37 -7.24 -0.81
C TYR A 91 0.69 -7.30 -1.90
N ILE A 92 0.33 -7.79 -3.09
CA ILE A 92 1.24 -7.89 -4.23
C ILE A 92 1.65 -6.49 -4.69
N LEU A 93 0.68 -5.60 -4.95
CA LEU A 93 0.96 -4.27 -5.50
C LEU A 93 1.76 -3.40 -4.52
N VAL A 94 1.49 -3.46 -3.21
CA VAL A 94 2.31 -2.76 -2.22
C VAL A 94 3.74 -3.32 -2.19
N GLY A 95 3.92 -4.63 -2.30
CA GLY A 95 5.24 -5.26 -2.41
C GLY A 95 6.00 -4.79 -3.66
N VAL A 96 5.34 -4.78 -4.82
CA VAL A 96 5.93 -4.28 -6.09
C VAL A 96 6.24 -2.79 -6.00
N MET A 97 5.35 -1.99 -5.40
CA MET A 97 5.50 -0.54 -5.21
C MET A 97 6.76 -0.22 -4.40
N VAL A 98 6.91 -0.86 -3.24
CA VAL A 98 8.07 -0.63 -2.37
C VAL A 98 9.34 -1.22 -3.00
N GLY A 99 9.27 -2.40 -3.59
CA GLY A 99 10.41 -3.04 -4.28
C GLY A 99 10.92 -2.20 -5.44
N SER A 100 10.04 -1.70 -6.31
CA SER A 100 10.45 -0.81 -7.41
C SER A 100 11.02 0.52 -6.90
N GLY A 101 10.48 1.08 -5.82
CA GLY A 101 11.03 2.29 -5.20
C GLY A 101 12.42 2.08 -4.59
N ILE A 102 12.67 0.95 -3.94
CA ILE A 102 14.01 0.60 -3.43
C ILE A 102 15.00 0.47 -4.60
N LEU A 103 14.62 -0.21 -5.68
CA LEU A 103 15.47 -0.38 -6.86
C LEU A 103 15.75 0.95 -7.57
N GLN A 104 14.79 1.89 -7.60
CA GLN A 104 15.08 3.26 -8.03
C GLN A 104 16.12 3.93 -7.14
N GLY A 105 15.97 3.83 -5.81
CA GLY A 105 16.92 4.41 -4.87
C GLY A 105 18.34 3.85 -5.00
N ILE A 106 18.48 2.55 -5.30
CA ILE A 106 19.78 1.90 -5.51
C ILE A 106 20.52 2.49 -6.72
N PHE A 107 19.80 2.81 -7.79
CA PHE A 107 20.38 3.31 -9.05
C PHE A 107 20.20 4.81 -9.26
N PHE A 108 19.79 5.55 -8.20
CA PHE A 108 19.61 7.00 -8.27
C PHE A 108 20.94 7.76 -8.35
N GLU A 109 20.91 8.97 -8.88
CA GLU A 109 22.10 9.82 -9.04
C GLU A 109 22.65 10.41 -7.72
N GLN A 110 21.79 10.55 -6.72
CA GLN A 110 22.11 11.11 -5.41
C GLN A 110 21.94 10.05 -4.31
N ASP A 111 22.61 10.25 -3.18
CA ASP A 111 22.46 9.40 -2.00
C ASP A 111 21.01 9.36 -1.52
N VAL A 112 20.38 8.19 -1.59
CA VAL A 112 19.07 7.93 -0.97
C VAL A 112 19.28 7.24 0.36
N ARG A 113 19.02 7.97 1.45
CA ARG A 113 19.18 7.47 2.81
C ARG A 113 17.84 7.19 3.45
N VAL A 114 17.57 5.92 3.75
CA VAL A 114 16.36 5.51 4.47
C VAL A 114 16.38 6.08 5.89
N PHE A 115 15.46 6.99 6.21
CA PHE A 115 15.42 7.77 7.44
C PHE A 115 16.75 8.46 7.82
N GLY A 116 17.62 8.75 6.85
CA GLY A 116 18.94 9.31 7.10
C GLY A 116 19.98 8.33 7.67
N LEU A 117 19.60 7.08 7.90
CA LEU A 117 20.44 6.08 8.59
C LEU A 117 21.22 5.20 7.63
N ILE A 118 20.57 4.69 6.59
CA ILE A 118 21.15 3.69 5.68
C ILE A 118 21.11 4.25 4.26
N ASN A 119 22.28 4.46 3.67
CA ASN A 119 22.40 4.77 2.25
C ASN A 119 22.16 3.49 1.44
N ILE A 120 21.18 3.51 0.55
CA ILE A 120 20.86 2.39 -0.34
C ILE A 120 21.39 2.58 -1.75
N THR A 121 21.89 3.77 -2.11
CA THR A 121 22.43 4.06 -3.44
C THR A 121 23.76 3.33 -3.62
N SER A 122 23.89 2.53 -4.69
CA SER A 122 25.10 1.81 -5.02
C SER A 122 25.79 2.28 -6.30
N GLY A 123 25.13 3.10 -7.09
CA GLY A 123 25.67 3.70 -8.32
C GLY A 123 24.59 4.09 -9.30
N HIS A 124 24.82 5.18 -10.05
CA HIS A 124 23.84 5.67 -11.03
C HIS A 124 23.76 4.80 -12.28
N ASN A 125 22.54 4.44 -12.66
CA ASN A 125 22.25 3.77 -13.93
C ASN A 125 20.88 4.22 -14.46
N GLU A 126 20.92 5.17 -15.38
CA GLU A 126 19.72 5.82 -15.92
C GLU A 126 18.73 4.83 -16.57
N SER A 127 19.23 3.85 -17.33
CA SER A 127 18.38 2.87 -18.03
C SER A 127 17.63 1.97 -17.04
N VAL A 128 18.31 1.50 -15.99
CA VAL A 128 17.72 0.68 -14.94
C VAL A 128 16.74 1.50 -14.11
N LEU A 129 17.12 2.72 -13.75
CA LEU A 129 16.26 3.66 -13.04
C LEU A 129 14.95 3.91 -13.80
N ALA A 130 15.01 4.18 -15.10
CA ALA A 130 13.84 4.43 -15.94
C ALA A 130 12.86 3.25 -15.95
N VAL A 131 13.36 2.02 -16.04
CA VAL A 131 12.51 0.81 -15.99
C VAL A 131 11.76 0.72 -14.66
N PHE A 132 12.46 0.88 -13.52
CA PHE A 132 11.80 0.78 -12.22
C PHE A 132 10.91 1.97 -11.91
N HIS A 133 11.20 3.14 -12.47
CA HIS A 133 10.32 4.30 -12.41
C HIS A 133 8.98 4.02 -13.10
N ILE A 134 8.99 3.48 -14.32
CA ILE A 134 7.78 3.09 -15.05
C ILE A 134 6.97 2.04 -14.24
N ILE A 135 7.64 1.02 -13.69
CA ILE A 135 6.98 0.00 -12.86
C ILE A 135 6.32 0.65 -11.65
N HIS A 136 7.01 1.59 -10.99
CA HIS A 136 6.50 2.30 -9.82
C HIS A 136 5.25 3.12 -10.15
N GLU A 137 5.27 3.91 -11.23
CA GLU A 137 4.12 4.72 -11.66
C GLU A 137 2.92 3.90 -12.08
N ILE A 138 3.13 2.83 -12.87
CA ILE A 138 2.06 1.91 -13.24
C ILE A 138 1.45 1.29 -11.97
N THR A 139 2.29 0.86 -11.03
CA THR A 139 1.84 0.26 -9.78
C THR A 139 1.08 1.27 -8.92
N ALA A 140 1.52 2.53 -8.86
CA ALA A 140 0.79 3.61 -8.18
C ALA A 140 -0.60 3.82 -8.76
N THR A 141 -0.71 3.83 -10.09
CA THR A 141 -1.99 3.96 -10.80
C THR A 141 -2.91 2.78 -10.50
N LEU A 142 -2.39 1.55 -10.57
CA LEU A 142 -3.15 0.35 -10.24
C LEU A 142 -3.62 0.33 -8.79
N LEU A 143 -2.80 0.78 -7.84
CA LEU A 143 -3.18 0.90 -6.43
C LEU A 143 -4.29 1.93 -6.24
N LYS A 144 -4.23 3.10 -6.89
CA LYS A 144 -5.29 4.12 -6.85
C LYS A 144 -6.62 3.55 -7.34
N LEU A 145 -6.61 2.84 -8.47
CA LEU A 145 -7.80 2.19 -9.01
C LEU A 145 -8.33 1.10 -8.08
N LEU A 146 -7.45 0.27 -7.54
CA LEU A 146 -7.83 -0.81 -6.62
C LEU A 146 -8.46 -0.27 -5.34
N ILE A 147 -7.92 0.84 -4.79
CA ILE A 147 -8.48 1.54 -3.63
C ILE A 147 -9.87 2.08 -3.95
N ALA A 148 -10.05 2.73 -5.11
CA ALA A 148 -11.35 3.24 -5.53
C ALA A 148 -12.40 2.13 -5.62
N VAL A 149 -12.07 1.01 -6.27
CA VAL A 149 -12.94 -0.18 -6.35
C VAL A 149 -13.24 -0.74 -4.97
N HIS A 150 -12.24 -0.83 -4.08
CA HIS A 150 -12.40 -1.33 -2.72
C HIS A 150 -13.38 -0.47 -1.90
N ILE A 151 -13.23 0.86 -1.96
CA ILE A 151 -14.11 1.81 -1.26
C ILE A 151 -15.53 1.73 -1.83
N LEU A 152 -15.68 1.79 -3.16
CA LEU A 152 -16.98 1.73 -3.82
C LEU A 152 -17.72 0.41 -3.51
N ALA A 153 -17.02 -0.72 -3.51
CA ALA A 153 -17.59 -2.00 -3.15
C ALA A 153 -18.06 -2.03 -1.68
N ALA A 154 -17.24 -1.50 -0.76
CA ALA A 154 -17.61 -1.40 0.65
C ALA A 154 -18.86 -0.52 0.86
N LEU A 155 -18.92 0.63 0.20
CA LEU A 155 -20.07 1.55 0.24
C LEU A 155 -21.31 0.91 -0.37
N LYS A 156 -21.18 0.27 -1.54
CA LYS A 156 -22.29 -0.48 -2.16
C LYS A 156 -22.86 -1.51 -1.21
N HIS A 157 -22.02 -2.35 -0.64
CA HIS A 157 -22.48 -3.38 0.29
C HIS A 157 -23.08 -2.80 1.57
N GLN A 158 -22.57 -1.68 2.09
CA GLN A 158 -23.09 -1.04 3.29
C GLN A 158 -24.44 -0.37 3.06
N PHE A 159 -24.59 0.42 1.98
CA PHE A 159 -25.74 1.31 1.78
C PHE A 159 -26.79 0.75 0.83
N ILE A 160 -26.39 0.03 -0.22
CA ILE A 160 -27.30 -0.53 -1.23
C ILE A 160 -27.74 -1.94 -0.79
N ASP A 161 -26.77 -2.82 -0.53
CA ASP A 161 -27.08 -4.21 -0.14
C ASP A 161 -27.46 -4.33 1.35
N LYS A 162 -27.33 -3.23 2.13
CA LYS A 162 -27.62 -3.15 3.58
C LYS A 162 -26.89 -4.18 4.43
N LYS A 163 -25.68 -4.58 3.99
CA LYS A 163 -24.81 -5.55 4.70
C LYS A 163 -23.84 -4.80 5.61
N PRO A 164 -23.58 -5.25 6.84
CA PRO A 164 -22.81 -4.48 7.84
C PRO A 164 -21.28 -4.49 7.61
N PHE A 165 -20.81 -4.13 6.41
CA PHE A 165 -19.39 -4.17 6.07
C PHE A 165 -18.56 -3.19 6.91
N LEU A 166 -18.99 -1.92 6.99
CA LEU A 166 -18.26 -0.91 7.76
C LEU A 166 -18.31 -1.19 9.25
N LYS A 167 -19.45 -1.66 9.78
CA LYS A 167 -19.58 -2.05 11.19
C LYS A 167 -18.60 -3.14 11.64
N ARG A 168 -18.15 -4.00 10.71
CA ARG A 168 -17.15 -5.04 11.02
C ARG A 168 -15.74 -4.47 11.14
N MET A 169 -15.48 -3.27 10.60
CA MET A 169 -14.18 -2.58 10.58
C MET A 169 -14.17 -1.30 11.43
N ALA A 170 -15.32 -0.88 11.96
CA ALA A 170 -15.46 0.19 12.94
C ALA A 170 -15.09 -0.25 14.36
#